data_6210e685ae4b8530f1d2742e271cb660
#
_entry.id   6210e685ae4b8530f1d2742e271cb660
#
_cell.length_a   1.000
_cell.length_b   1.000
_cell.length_c   1.000
_cell.angle_alpha   90.00
_cell.angle_beta   90.00
_cell.angle_gamma   90.00
#
_symmetry.space_group_name_H-M   'P 1'
#
loop_
_entity.id
_entity.type
_entity.pdbx_description
1 polymer ?
#
loop_
_entity_poly.entity_id
_entity_poly.type
_entity_poly.pdbx_seq_one_letter_code
_entity_poly.pdbx_strand_id
1 'polypeptide(L)'
;MNDTGVPELAVQGRVATITLRRPAQANRLSPEDLAVLAAHIRSVDAIAEVQVLELRAGGKYFCSGYDIGQIGGERPVDFEGTVNALEHARPVTVAVMQGGVYGGATDLALACDFRLGGHGIDMFMPAARLGLHFYRGGLERYVSRLGLNAAKRLFLTAERIDGDEMKAIGFLTHLVAPEALDDEANRLCATLSDMAPLALEGMKRHLNAIARGELDPRALRADIARAMGSEDLREGQAAWAEKRSPRFQGR
;
A
#
# COMPACT_ATOMS: atom_id res chain seq x y z
N MET A 1 16.49 -5.33 -17.35
CA MET A 1 16.73 -4.93 -15.95
C MET A 1 17.31 -6.13 -15.22
N ASN A 2 18.39 -5.95 -14.43
CA ASN A 2 18.90 -7.04 -13.59
C ASN A 2 17.87 -7.32 -12.49
N ASP A 3 17.14 -8.40 -12.65
CA ASP A 3 16.00 -8.80 -11.79
C ASP A 3 16.45 -9.48 -10.48
N THR A 4 17.63 -9.12 -9.98
CA THR A 4 18.21 -9.72 -8.77
C THR A 4 18.77 -8.64 -7.84
N GLY A 5 18.18 -8.52 -6.65
CA GLY A 5 18.69 -7.58 -5.65
C GLY A 5 17.63 -7.10 -4.67
N VAL A 6 18.05 -6.17 -3.82
CA VAL A 6 17.16 -5.46 -2.89
C VAL A 6 16.12 -4.62 -3.64
N PRO A 7 15.02 -4.23 -2.99
CA PRO A 7 14.01 -3.34 -3.59
C PRO A 7 14.64 -2.10 -4.23
N GLU A 8 14.13 -1.69 -5.38
CA GLU A 8 14.61 -0.53 -6.14
C GLU A 8 13.55 0.58 -6.12
N LEU A 9 14.00 1.82 -5.94
CA LEU A 9 13.17 3.02 -6.01
C LEU A 9 13.42 3.77 -7.32
N ALA A 10 12.36 4.07 -8.04
CA ALA A 10 12.35 5.00 -9.17
C ALA A 10 11.34 6.11 -8.90
N VAL A 11 11.66 7.35 -9.30
CA VAL A 11 10.73 8.49 -9.19
C VAL A 11 10.55 9.09 -10.57
N GLN A 12 9.29 9.20 -11.00
CA GLN A 12 8.92 9.80 -12.28
C GLN A 12 7.77 10.80 -12.07
N GLY A 13 8.06 12.08 -12.11
CA GLY A 13 7.08 13.12 -11.84
C GLY A 13 6.47 12.97 -10.44
N ARG A 14 5.16 12.82 -10.37
CA ARG A 14 4.40 12.69 -9.11
C ARG A 14 4.26 11.26 -8.60
N VAL A 15 4.85 10.28 -9.29
CA VAL A 15 4.77 8.86 -8.94
C VAL A 15 6.15 8.34 -8.57
N ALA A 16 6.27 7.73 -7.40
CA ALA A 16 7.41 6.92 -7.00
C ALA A 16 7.02 5.43 -7.09
N THR A 17 7.92 4.59 -7.57
CA THR A 17 7.69 3.15 -7.68
C THR A 17 8.79 2.41 -6.95
N ILE A 18 8.40 1.57 -5.98
CA ILE A 18 9.30 0.61 -5.35
C ILE A 18 9.03 -0.76 -5.96
N THR A 19 10.07 -1.40 -6.52
CA THR A 19 9.96 -2.71 -7.15
C THR A 19 10.72 -3.76 -6.36
N LEU A 20 10.05 -4.84 -5.94
CA LEU A 20 10.68 -6.02 -5.37
C LEU A 20 11.36 -6.82 -6.49
N ARG A 21 12.64 -7.21 -6.28
CA ARG A 21 13.52 -7.71 -7.35
C ARG A 21 14.20 -9.05 -7.06
N ARG A 22 13.51 -9.95 -6.35
CA ARG A 22 13.97 -11.33 -6.11
C ARG A 22 13.01 -12.37 -6.70
N PRO A 23 12.68 -12.32 -8.02
CA PRO A 23 11.67 -13.19 -8.62
C PRO A 23 12.01 -14.68 -8.50
N ALA A 24 13.28 -15.05 -8.55
CA ALA A 24 13.73 -16.44 -8.34
C ALA A 24 13.43 -16.99 -6.94
N GLN A 25 13.18 -16.11 -5.97
CA GLN A 25 12.80 -16.44 -4.59
C GLN A 25 11.36 -16.01 -4.29
N ALA A 26 10.51 -15.87 -5.30
CA ALA A 26 9.13 -15.38 -5.18
C ALA A 26 9.05 -14.05 -4.40
N ASN A 27 10.04 -13.16 -4.59
CA ASN A 27 10.16 -11.86 -3.91
C ASN A 27 10.05 -11.95 -2.38
N ARG A 28 10.57 -13.03 -1.78
CA ARG A 28 10.67 -13.21 -0.35
C ARG A 28 11.53 -12.09 0.24
N LEU A 29 11.03 -11.47 1.32
CA LEU A 29 11.70 -10.35 1.99
C LEU A 29 12.72 -10.85 3.02
N SER A 30 13.95 -10.45 2.86
CA SER A 30 15.02 -10.61 3.86
C SER A 30 15.05 -9.41 4.82
N PRO A 31 15.84 -9.49 5.92
CA PRO A 31 16.11 -8.32 6.78
C PRO A 31 16.65 -7.12 6.02
N GLU A 32 17.52 -7.36 5.04
CA GLU A 32 18.10 -6.32 4.18
C GLU A 32 17.02 -5.66 3.31
N ASP A 33 16.14 -6.46 2.69
CA ASP A 33 15.05 -5.95 1.86
C ASP A 33 14.10 -5.05 2.66
N LEU A 34 13.80 -5.42 3.90
CA LEU A 34 12.96 -4.60 4.79
C LEU A 34 13.64 -3.28 5.16
N ALA A 35 14.94 -3.30 5.46
CA ALA A 35 15.69 -2.09 5.76
C ALA A 35 15.71 -1.12 4.57
N VAL A 36 15.91 -1.64 3.35
CA VAL A 36 15.90 -0.87 2.11
C VAL A 36 14.50 -0.35 1.81
N LEU A 37 13.47 -1.19 1.95
CA LEU A 37 12.07 -0.78 1.77
C LEU A 37 11.70 0.37 2.71
N ALA A 38 12.01 0.25 4.00
CA ALA A 38 11.77 1.31 4.98
C ALA A 38 12.54 2.60 4.65
N ALA A 39 13.79 2.50 4.14
CA ALA A 39 14.56 3.65 3.72
C ALA A 39 13.94 4.33 2.49
N HIS A 40 13.47 3.56 1.51
CA HIS A 40 12.78 4.10 0.34
C HIS A 40 11.48 4.81 0.69
N ILE A 41 10.65 4.25 1.57
CA ILE A 41 9.41 4.88 2.04
C ILE A 41 9.74 6.25 2.66
N ARG A 42 10.72 6.31 3.58
CA ARG A 42 11.14 7.59 4.18
C ARG A 42 11.67 8.60 3.15
N SER A 43 12.42 8.12 2.15
CA SER A 43 12.93 8.99 1.08
C SER A 43 11.80 9.59 0.26
N VAL A 44 10.78 8.78 -0.07
CA VAL A 44 9.60 9.21 -0.82
C VAL A 44 8.77 10.22 0.00
N ASP A 45 8.61 10.01 1.29
CA ASP A 45 7.91 10.96 2.18
C ASP A 45 8.53 12.36 2.20
N ALA A 46 9.85 12.44 1.98
CA ALA A 46 10.59 13.71 1.94
C ALA A 46 10.48 14.45 0.59
N ILE A 47 9.98 13.81 -0.47
CA ILE A 47 9.84 14.41 -1.81
C ILE A 47 8.44 14.99 -1.95
N ALA A 48 8.28 16.29 -1.71
CA ALA A 48 6.97 16.96 -1.66
C ALA A 48 6.14 16.80 -2.95
N GLU A 49 6.79 16.69 -4.10
CA GLU A 49 6.16 16.54 -5.40
C GLU A 49 5.51 15.16 -5.62
N VAL A 50 5.98 14.12 -4.90
CA VAL A 50 5.45 12.77 -5.05
C VAL A 50 4.08 12.66 -4.34
N GLN A 51 3.06 12.27 -5.07
CA GLN A 51 1.68 12.09 -4.59
C GLN A 51 1.25 10.63 -4.54
N VAL A 52 1.92 9.76 -5.30
CA VAL A 52 1.60 8.33 -5.36
C VAL A 52 2.88 7.52 -5.14
N LEU A 53 2.78 6.50 -4.30
CA LEU A 53 3.81 5.48 -4.10
C LEU A 53 3.26 4.13 -4.56
N GLU A 54 3.75 3.64 -5.69
CA GLU A 54 3.48 2.28 -6.14
C GLU A 54 4.42 1.26 -5.49
N LEU A 55 3.87 0.12 -5.10
CA LEU A 55 4.63 -1.07 -4.75
C LEU A 55 4.38 -2.16 -5.79
N ARG A 56 5.43 -2.55 -6.50
CA ARG A 56 5.42 -3.54 -7.58
C ARG A 56 6.40 -4.67 -7.31
N ALA A 57 6.34 -5.70 -8.12
CA ALA A 57 7.27 -6.82 -8.05
C ALA A 57 7.56 -7.41 -9.43
N GLY A 58 8.80 -7.87 -9.64
CA GLY A 58 9.17 -8.60 -10.84
C GLY A 58 8.77 -10.08 -10.79
N GLY A 59 8.59 -10.71 -11.96
CA GLY A 59 8.38 -12.15 -12.10
C GLY A 59 6.96 -12.63 -11.81
N LYS A 60 6.81 -13.92 -11.49
CA LYS A 60 5.51 -14.61 -11.37
C LYS A 60 4.71 -14.24 -10.14
N TYR A 61 5.37 -14.04 -9.00
CA TYR A 61 4.74 -13.77 -7.70
C TYR A 61 4.91 -12.31 -7.30
N PHE A 62 3.91 -11.75 -6.65
CA PHE A 62 4.09 -10.45 -6.02
C PHE A 62 5.09 -10.55 -4.87
N CYS A 63 4.78 -11.35 -3.84
CA CYS A 63 5.69 -11.56 -2.73
C CYS A 63 5.25 -12.76 -1.89
N SER A 64 6.20 -13.61 -1.49
CA SER A 64 5.95 -14.77 -0.63
C SER A 64 6.07 -14.47 0.87
N GLY A 65 6.22 -13.20 1.25
CA GLY A 65 6.31 -12.77 2.64
C GLY A 65 7.73 -12.67 3.17
N TYR A 66 7.85 -12.61 4.50
CA TYR A 66 9.13 -12.55 5.18
C TYR A 66 9.81 -13.91 5.23
N ASP A 67 11.14 -13.92 5.23
CA ASP A 67 11.93 -15.14 5.34
C ASP A 67 11.74 -15.80 6.71
N ILE A 68 11.00 -16.92 6.73
CA ILE A 68 10.65 -17.67 7.95
C ILE A 68 11.92 -18.10 8.72
N GLY A 69 13.00 -18.43 8.01
CA GLY A 69 14.28 -18.82 8.62
C GLY A 69 14.96 -17.69 9.40
N GLN A 70 14.51 -16.45 9.23
CA GLN A 70 15.02 -15.27 9.93
C GLN A 70 14.14 -14.84 11.11
N ILE A 71 13.00 -15.51 11.35
CA ILE A 71 12.11 -15.20 12.49
C ILE A 71 12.80 -15.67 13.79
N GLY A 72 12.93 -14.75 14.75
CA GLY A 72 13.62 -15.02 16.03
C GLY A 72 15.15 -15.01 15.95
N GLY A 73 15.73 -14.56 14.84
CA GLY A 73 17.18 -14.41 14.68
C GLY A 73 17.79 -13.33 15.58
N GLU A 74 19.14 -13.31 15.67
CA GLU A 74 19.91 -12.36 16.52
C GLU A 74 19.70 -10.88 16.19
N ARG A 75 19.25 -10.56 14.97
CA ARG A 75 18.92 -9.19 14.55
C ARG A 75 17.40 -9.04 14.48
N PRO A 76 16.79 -8.39 15.47
CA PRO A 76 15.37 -8.11 15.39
C PRO A 76 15.08 -7.24 14.17
N VAL A 77 14.25 -7.75 13.27
CA VAL A 77 13.78 -7.02 12.10
C VAL A 77 12.43 -6.44 12.43
N ASP A 78 12.31 -5.14 12.27
CA ASP A 78 11.05 -4.43 12.47
C ASP A 78 10.15 -4.55 11.23
N PHE A 79 9.59 -5.75 11.04
CA PHE A 79 8.62 -5.99 9.96
C PHE A 79 7.36 -5.15 10.18
N GLU A 80 6.84 -5.13 11.40
CA GLU A 80 5.66 -4.32 11.75
C GLU A 80 5.90 -2.84 11.49
N GLY A 81 7.03 -2.29 11.94
CA GLY A 81 7.37 -0.88 11.70
C GLY A 81 7.51 -0.54 10.21
N THR A 82 8.07 -1.46 9.41
CA THR A 82 8.16 -1.26 7.95
C THR A 82 6.78 -1.22 7.30
N VAL A 83 5.87 -2.14 7.67
CA VAL A 83 4.51 -2.17 7.15
C VAL A 83 3.70 -0.97 7.63
N ASN A 84 3.86 -0.58 8.91
CA ASN A 84 3.24 0.63 9.45
C ASN A 84 3.75 1.89 8.73
N ALA A 85 5.04 1.99 8.42
CA ALA A 85 5.59 3.11 7.65
C ALA A 85 4.92 3.22 6.27
N LEU A 86 4.66 2.10 5.59
CA LEU A 86 3.96 2.10 4.31
C LEU A 86 2.50 2.58 4.45
N GLU A 87 1.78 2.14 5.49
CA GLU A 87 0.41 2.60 5.75
C GLU A 87 0.34 4.10 6.06
N HIS A 88 1.33 4.62 6.80
CA HIS A 88 1.40 6.03 7.17
C HIS A 88 2.16 6.90 6.17
N ALA A 89 2.67 6.33 5.08
CA ALA A 89 3.33 7.09 4.04
C ALA A 89 2.47 8.27 3.59
N ARG A 90 3.10 9.44 3.42
CA ARG A 90 2.40 10.66 3.04
C ARG A 90 1.67 10.52 1.69
N PRO A 91 2.31 10.03 0.62
CA PRO A 91 1.63 9.82 -0.66
C PRO A 91 0.62 8.68 -0.55
N VAL A 92 -0.35 8.67 -1.46
CA VAL A 92 -1.27 7.54 -1.60
C VAL A 92 -0.51 6.32 -2.10
N THR A 93 -0.74 5.18 -1.47
CA THR A 93 -0.01 3.94 -1.74
C THR A 93 -0.84 2.97 -2.57
N VAL A 94 -0.23 2.39 -3.61
CA VAL A 94 -0.87 1.48 -4.56
C VAL A 94 -0.04 0.20 -4.69
N ALA A 95 -0.56 -0.95 -4.27
CA ALA A 95 0.05 -2.24 -4.56
C ALA A 95 -0.46 -2.78 -5.90
N VAL A 96 0.45 -3.08 -6.82
CA VAL A 96 0.16 -3.65 -8.14
C VAL A 96 0.66 -5.09 -8.16
N MET A 97 -0.26 -6.04 -8.11
CA MET A 97 0.03 -7.45 -7.82
C MET A 97 -0.31 -8.34 -9.01
N GLN A 98 0.73 -8.77 -9.71
CA GLN A 98 0.59 -9.64 -10.88
C GLN A 98 0.41 -11.11 -10.54
N GLY A 99 0.61 -11.52 -9.29
CA GLY A 99 0.54 -12.93 -8.89
C GLY A 99 0.49 -13.10 -7.38
N GLY A 100 0.70 -14.32 -6.91
CA GLY A 100 0.49 -14.75 -5.52
C GLY A 100 1.07 -13.86 -4.44
N VAL A 101 0.30 -13.68 -3.35
CA VAL A 101 0.60 -12.83 -2.19
C VAL A 101 0.51 -13.67 -0.93
N TYR A 102 1.62 -13.94 -0.25
CA TYR A 102 1.63 -14.94 0.82
C TYR A 102 2.23 -14.42 2.13
N GLY A 103 1.72 -14.91 3.25
CA GLY A 103 2.23 -14.60 4.57
C GLY A 103 2.28 -13.10 4.87
N GLY A 104 3.41 -12.59 5.35
CA GLY A 104 3.60 -11.17 5.66
C GLY A 104 3.37 -10.23 4.48
N ALA A 105 3.50 -10.70 3.23
CA ALA A 105 3.21 -9.89 2.06
C ALA A 105 1.74 -9.50 1.95
N THR A 106 0.83 -10.30 2.51
CA THR A 106 -0.60 -9.98 2.54
C THR A 106 -0.85 -8.72 3.38
N ASP A 107 -0.14 -8.57 4.51
CA ASP A 107 -0.25 -7.36 5.33
C ASP A 107 0.48 -6.16 4.70
N LEU A 108 1.62 -6.40 4.05
CA LEU A 108 2.31 -5.35 3.28
C LEU A 108 1.41 -4.78 2.17
N ALA A 109 0.72 -5.65 1.42
CA ALA A 109 -0.24 -5.22 0.43
C ALA A 109 -1.45 -4.52 1.08
N LEU A 110 -1.97 -5.07 2.18
CA LEU A 110 -3.11 -4.52 2.89
C LEU A 110 -2.81 -3.14 3.51
N ALA A 111 -1.54 -2.84 3.80
CA ALA A 111 -1.10 -1.51 4.25
C ALA A 111 -1.24 -0.44 3.16
N CYS A 112 -1.21 -0.81 1.87
CA CYS A 112 -1.47 0.14 0.79
C CYS A 112 -2.93 0.61 0.78
N ASP A 113 -3.17 1.83 0.28
CA ASP A 113 -4.50 2.42 0.15
C ASP A 113 -5.31 1.70 -0.93
N PHE A 114 -4.67 1.39 -2.06
CA PHE A 114 -5.25 0.63 -3.17
C PHE A 114 -4.47 -0.64 -3.45
N ARG A 115 -5.18 -1.67 -3.89
CA ARG A 115 -4.64 -2.99 -4.22
C ARG A 115 -5.27 -3.47 -5.51
N LEU A 116 -4.43 -3.53 -6.56
CA LEU A 116 -4.82 -4.00 -7.87
C LEU A 116 -4.29 -5.42 -8.07
N GLY A 117 -5.14 -6.34 -8.50
CA GLY A 117 -4.77 -7.71 -8.83
C GLY A 117 -5.18 -8.10 -10.24
N GLY A 118 -4.37 -8.93 -10.90
CA GLY A 118 -4.75 -9.60 -12.13
C GLY A 118 -5.56 -10.88 -11.85
N HIS A 119 -6.50 -11.27 -12.71
CA HIS A 119 -7.14 -12.58 -12.59
C HIS A 119 -6.08 -13.69 -12.52
N GLY A 120 -6.33 -14.71 -11.70
CA GLY A 120 -5.35 -15.77 -11.41
C GLY A 120 -4.45 -15.47 -10.21
N ILE A 121 -4.56 -14.28 -9.59
CA ILE A 121 -3.94 -14.00 -8.31
C ILE A 121 -4.57 -14.85 -7.20
N ASP A 122 -3.76 -15.17 -6.19
CA ASP A 122 -4.24 -15.83 -4.98
C ASP A 122 -3.47 -15.38 -3.74
N MET A 123 -4.04 -15.61 -2.57
CA MET A 123 -3.38 -15.30 -1.31
C MET A 123 -3.65 -16.35 -0.23
N PHE A 124 -2.77 -16.41 0.76
CA PHE A 124 -3.02 -17.06 2.04
C PHE A 124 -2.15 -16.49 3.17
N MET A 125 -2.63 -16.58 4.41
CA MET A 125 -1.92 -16.13 5.61
C MET A 125 -1.59 -17.33 6.52
N PRO A 126 -0.40 -17.94 6.44
CA PRO A 126 -0.08 -19.21 7.12
C PRO A 126 0.35 -19.06 8.58
N ALA A 127 0.25 -17.88 9.22
CA ALA A 127 0.82 -17.64 10.54
C ALA A 127 0.47 -18.73 11.56
N ALA A 128 -0.80 -19.09 11.69
CA ALA A 128 -1.25 -20.14 12.61
C ALA A 128 -0.68 -21.53 12.28
N ARG A 129 -0.50 -21.86 10.98
CA ARG A 129 0.12 -23.15 10.57
C ARG A 129 1.60 -23.23 10.92
N LEU A 130 2.26 -22.07 11.07
CA LEU A 130 3.66 -21.96 11.44
C LEU A 130 3.87 -21.81 12.95
N GLY A 131 2.80 -21.78 13.75
CA GLY A 131 2.87 -21.48 15.18
C GLY A 131 3.26 -20.03 15.48
N LEU A 132 3.14 -19.15 14.49
CA LEU A 132 3.49 -17.73 14.62
C LEU A 132 2.24 -16.92 15.04
N HIS A 133 2.37 -16.14 16.11
CA HIS A 133 1.37 -15.12 16.45
C HIS A 133 1.61 -13.86 15.62
N PHE A 134 0.54 -13.29 15.06
CA PHE A 134 0.65 -12.07 14.26
C PHE A 134 0.68 -10.83 15.16
N TYR A 135 1.30 -9.75 14.70
CA TYR A 135 1.48 -8.52 15.46
C TYR A 135 0.23 -7.61 15.41
N ARG A 136 0.18 -6.66 16.35
CA ARG A 136 -0.99 -5.81 16.59
C ARG A 136 -1.42 -5.04 15.35
N GLY A 137 -0.52 -4.29 14.70
CA GLY A 137 -0.85 -3.45 13.55
C GLY A 137 -1.45 -4.24 12.39
N GLY A 138 -0.95 -5.46 12.15
CA GLY A 138 -1.49 -6.35 11.14
C GLY A 138 -2.90 -6.85 11.48
N LEU A 139 -3.15 -7.27 12.73
CA LEU A 139 -4.48 -7.67 13.17
C LEU A 139 -5.50 -6.54 13.04
N GLU A 140 -5.14 -5.32 13.41
CA GLU A 140 -5.97 -4.13 13.28
C GLU A 140 -6.30 -3.83 11.81
N ARG A 141 -5.32 -3.93 10.88
CA ARG A 141 -5.54 -3.74 9.44
C ARG A 141 -6.51 -4.76 8.87
N TYR A 142 -6.31 -6.03 9.19
CA TYR A 142 -7.21 -7.07 8.70
C TYR A 142 -8.64 -6.86 9.18
N VAL A 143 -8.83 -6.53 10.46
CA VAL A 143 -10.18 -6.31 11.01
C VAL A 143 -10.81 -5.05 10.44
N SER A 144 -10.08 -3.94 10.36
CA SER A 144 -10.63 -2.67 9.87
C SER A 144 -10.92 -2.67 8.38
N ARG A 145 -10.12 -3.38 7.57
CA ARG A 145 -10.25 -3.38 6.11
C ARG A 145 -11.09 -4.51 5.54
N LEU A 146 -11.07 -5.69 6.19
CA LEU A 146 -11.78 -6.88 5.72
C LEU A 146 -12.98 -7.27 6.60
N GLY A 147 -13.05 -6.70 7.79
CA GLY A 147 -14.02 -7.10 8.81
C GLY A 147 -13.59 -8.35 9.60
N LEU A 148 -14.18 -8.52 10.78
CA LEU A 148 -13.78 -9.55 11.74
C LEU A 148 -13.91 -10.97 11.19
N ASN A 149 -14.97 -11.25 10.43
CA ASN A 149 -15.24 -12.62 9.93
C ASN A 149 -14.19 -13.05 8.89
N ALA A 150 -13.87 -12.19 7.91
CA ALA A 150 -12.85 -12.49 6.92
C ALA A 150 -11.46 -12.58 7.58
N ALA A 151 -11.13 -11.67 8.52
CA ALA A 151 -9.89 -11.72 9.27
C ALA A 151 -9.74 -13.06 10.03
N LYS A 152 -10.76 -13.49 10.79
CA LYS A 152 -10.76 -14.78 11.48
C LYS A 152 -10.61 -15.95 10.52
N ARG A 153 -11.35 -15.97 9.42
CA ARG A 153 -11.28 -17.00 8.41
C ARG A 153 -9.84 -17.15 7.90
N LEU A 154 -9.22 -16.06 7.45
CA LEU A 154 -7.87 -16.08 6.90
C LEU A 154 -6.80 -16.49 7.94
N PHE A 155 -6.83 -15.91 9.15
CA PHE A 155 -5.82 -16.20 10.17
C PHE A 155 -5.98 -17.59 10.80
N LEU A 156 -7.23 -18.02 11.10
CA LEU A 156 -7.43 -19.24 11.89
C LEU A 156 -7.43 -20.50 11.03
N THR A 157 -7.82 -20.41 9.76
CA THR A 157 -7.80 -21.57 8.85
C THR A 157 -6.56 -21.61 7.97
N ALA A 158 -5.92 -20.46 7.76
CA ALA A 158 -4.85 -20.28 6.78
C ALA A 158 -5.24 -20.83 5.39
N GLU A 159 -6.52 -20.70 5.01
CA GLU A 159 -6.97 -21.12 3.69
C GLU A 159 -6.40 -20.23 2.59
N ARG A 160 -6.28 -20.81 1.41
CA ARG A 160 -5.93 -20.08 0.19
C ARG A 160 -7.23 -19.62 -0.47
N ILE A 161 -7.27 -18.35 -0.86
CA ILE A 161 -8.37 -17.74 -1.59
C ILE A 161 -7.87 -17.17 -2.92
N ASP A 162 -8.71 -17.21 -3.94
CA ASP A 162 -8.43 -16.67 -5.28
C ASP A 162 -8.76 -15.18 -5.40
N GLY A 163 -8.51 -14.62 -6.60
CA GLY A 163 -8.71 -13.19 -6.87
C GLY A 163 -10.16 -12.74 -6.72
N ASP A 164 -11.13 -13.57 -7.08
CA ASP A 164 -12.55 -13.24 -6.97
C ASP A 164 -12.97 -13.15 -5.50
N GLU A 165 -12.55 -14.09 -4.68
CA GLU A 165 -12.76 -14.05 -3.23
C GLU A 165 -12.00 -12.88 -2.59
N MET A 166 -10.74 -12.63 -2.98
CA MET A 166 -9.96 -11.47 -2.52
C MET A 166 -10.70 -10.16 -2.81
N LYS A 167 -11.35 -10.06 -3.98
CA LYS A 167 -12.18 -8.89 -4.33
C LYS A 167 -13.46 -8.84 -3.51
N ALA A 168 -14.14 -9.97 -3.34
CA ALA A 168 -15.40 -10.05 -2.60
C ALA A 168 -15.27 -9.66 -1.13
N ILE A 169 -14.16 -10.04 -0.46
CA ILE A 169 -13.89 -9.66 0.94
C ILE A 169 -13.25 -8.27 1.10
N GLY A 170 -12.97 -7.55 0.01
CA GLY A 170 -12.37 -6.22 0.03
C GLY A 170 -10.85 -6.20 0.17
N PHE A 171 -10.16 -7.35 0.07
CA PHE A 171 -8.71 -7.37 0.02
C PHE A 171 -8.20 -6.66 -1.24
N LEU A 172 -8.76 -6.95 -2.42
CA LEU A 172 -8.51 -6.20 -3.64
C LEU A 172 -9.48 -5.03 -3.79
N THR A 173 -8.97 -3.86 -4.12
CA THR A 173 -9.78 -2.71 -4.55
C THR A 173 -10.17 -2.83 -6.03
N HIS A 174 -9.30 -3.43 -6.86
CA HIS A 174 -9.52 -3.68 -8.28
C HIS A 174 -9.06 -5.10 -8.63
N LEU A 175 -9.85 -5.79 -9.44
CA LEU A 175 -9.50 -7.06 -10.06
C LEU A 175 -9.76 -6.93 -11.55
N VAL A 176 -8.72 -7.11 -12.36
CA VAL A 176 -8.76 -6.87 -13.80
C VAL A 176 -8.13 -8.04 -14.56
N ALA A 177 -8.28 -8.08 -15.88
CA ALA A 177 -7.54 -9.01 -16.72
C ALA A 177 -6.01 -8.78 -16.54
N PRO A 178 -5.18 -9.84 -16.51
CA PRO A 178 -3.74 -9.70 -16.26
C PRO A 178 -3.06 -8.71 -17.21
N GLU A 179 -3.43 -8.71 -18.46
CA GLU A 179 -2.92 -7.80 -19.50
C GLU A 179 -3.36 -6.35 -19.32
N ALA A 180 -4.42 -6.09 -18.57
CA ALA A 180 -4.92 -4.75 -18.28
C ALA A 180 -4.38 -4.17 -16.95
N LEU A 181 -3.59 -4.93 -16.19
CA LEU A 181 -3.17 -4.55 -14.84
C LEU A 181 -2.31 -3.28 -14.84
N ASP A 182 -1.37 -3.17 -15.76
CA ASP A 182 -0.50 -1.99 -15.87
C ASP A 182 -1.27 -0.74 -16.33
N ASP A 183 -2.18 -0.89 -17.29
CA ASP A 183 -3.01 0.22 -17.76
C ASP A 183 -3.94 0.74 -16.66
N GLU A 184 -4.54 -0.16 -15.88
CA GLU A 184 -5.39 0.21 -14.75
C GLU A 184 -4.59 0.91 -13.63
N ALA A 185 -3.38 0.42 -13.32
CA ALA A 185 -2.49 1.04 -12.37
C ALA A 185 -2.08 2.46 -12.83
N ASN A 186 -1.67 2.60 -14.09
CA ASN A 186 -1.33 3.90 -14.67
C ASN A 186 -2.51 4.88 -14.63
N ARG A 187 -3.73 4.42 -14.98
CA ARG A 187 -4.95 5.21 -14.92
C ARG A 187 -5.25 5.69 -13.49
N LEU A 188 -5.13 4.79 -12.51
CA LEU A 188 -5.35 5.13 -11.10
C LEU A 188 -4.30 6.14 -10.61
N CYS A 189 -3.01 5.91 -10.91
CA CYS A 189 -1.93 6.81 -10.52
C CYS A 189 -2.08 8.20 -11.15
N ALA A 190 -2.48 8.28 -12.42
CA ALA A 190 -2.78 9.56 -13.08
C ALA A 190 -3.94 10.27 -12.37
N THR A 191 -5.04 9.56 -12.09
CA THR A 191 -6.18 10.12 -11.35
C THR A 191 -5.77 10.67 -9.98
N LEU A 192 -4.99 9.91 -9.21
CA LEU A 192 -4.51 10.32 -7.88
C LEU A 192 -3.54 11.51 -7.96
N SER A 193 -2.69 11.53 -8.98
CA SER A 193 -1.74 12.61 -9.22
C SER A 193 -2.39 13.95 -9.61
N ASP A 194 -3.63 13.91 -10.11
CA ASP A 194 -4.41 15.10 -10.46
C ASP A 194 -5.26 15.63 -9.29
N MET A 195 -5.26 14.98 -8.12
CA MET A 195 -5.97 15.44 -6.93
C MET A 195 -5.19 16.54 -6.18
N ALA A 196 -5.92 17.38 -5.43
CA ALA A 196 -5.33 18.41 -4.57
C ALA A 196 -4.53 17.75 -3.42
N PRO A 197 -3.20 17.94 -3.33
CA PRO A 197 -2.34 17.21 -2.40
C PRO A 197 -2.76 17.36 -0.94
N LEU A 198 -3.00 18.59 -0.47
CA LEU A 198 -3.36 18.86 0.93
C LEU A 198 -4.65 18.11 1.35
N ALA A 199 -5.65 18.09 0.47
CA ALA A 199 -6.90 17.38 0.72
C ALA A 199 -6.69 15.86 0.69
N LEU A 200 -5.98 15.35 -0.32
CA LEU A 200 -5.73 13.93 -0.53
C LEU A 200 -4.98 13.31 0.66
N GLU A 201 -3.85 13.90 1.04
CA GLU A 201 -2.99 13.44 2.13
C GLU A 201 -3.69 13.57 3.50
N GLY A 202 -4.39 14.67 3.73
CA GLY A 202 -5.16 14.89 4.96
C GLY A 202 -6.28 13.85 5.11
N MET A 203 -7.08 13.62 4.08
CA MET A 203 -8.14 12.62 4.10
C MET A 203 -7.60 11.20 4.33
N LYS A 204 -6.55 10.78 3.61
CA LYS A 204 -5.88 9.48 3.83
C LYS A 204 -5.49 9.31 5.30
N ARG A 205 -4.75 10.26 5.85
CA ARG A 205 -4.28 10.20 7.25
C ARG A 205 -5.42 10.04 8.24
N HIS A 206 -6.48 10.84 8.11
CA HIS A 206 -7.60 10.79 9.04
C HIS A 206 -8.48 9.56 8.85
N LEU A 207 -8.66 9.05 7.64
CA LEU A 207 -9.37 7.79 7.39
C LEU A 207 -8.63 6.61 8.04
N ASN A 208 -7.29 6.54 7.93
CA ASN A 208 -6.50 5.53 8.62
C ASN A 208 -6.59 5.66 10.15
N ALA A 209 -6.54 6.89 10.69
CA ALA A 209 -6.71 7.14 12.13
C ALA A 209 -8.10 6.74 12.63
N ILE A 210 -9.17 7.02 11.87
CA ILE A 210 -10.53 6.57 12.20
C ILE A 210 -10.61 5.05 12.24
N ALA A 211 -10.02 4.37 11.25
CA ALA A 211 -10.04 2.91 11.16
C ALA A 211 -9.33 2.22 12.35
N ARG A 212 -8.41 2.93 13.00
CA ARG A 212 -7.66 2.46 14.19
C ARG A 212 -8.25 2.96 15.53
N GLY A 213 -9.26 3.81 15.49
CA GLY A 213 -9.80 4.46 16.70
C GLY A 213 -8.85 5.51 17.31
N GLU A 214 -7.93 6.06 16.51
CA GLU A 214 -6.86 6.99 16.92
C GLU A 214 -7.06 8.41 16.37
N LEU A 215 -8.28 8.76 15.91
CA LEU A 215 -8.55 10.08 15.34
C LEU A 215 -8.28 11.20 16.39
N ASP A 216 -7.40 12.13 16.02
CA ASP A 216 -7.27 13.41 16.71
C ASP A 216 -8.18 14.47 16.07
N PRO A 217 -9.28 14.89 16.76
CA PRO A 217 -10.19 15.89 16.22
C PRO A 217 -9.56 17.29 16.06
N ARG A 218 -8.46 17.58 16.76
CA ARG A 218 -7.76 18.86 16.63
C ARG A 218 -6.94 18.87 15.35
N ALA A 219 -6.18 17.80 15.09
CA ALA A 219 -5.43 17.64 13.86
C ALA A 219 -6.35 17.65 12.64
N LEU A 220 -7.51 16.95 12.70
CA LEU A 220 -8.50 16.97 11.63
C LEU A 220 -9.01 18.40 11.34
N ARG A 221 -9.37 19.16 12.39
CA ARG A 221 -9.81 20.55 12.20
C ARG A 221 -8.73 21.45 11.62
N ALA A 222 -7.47 21.26 12.03
CA ALA A 222 -6.35 22.02 11.48
C ALA A 222 -6.14 21.75 9.97
N ASP A 223 -6.23 20.49 9.55
CA ASP A 223 -6.10 20.13 8.13
C ASP A 223 -7.28 20.64 7.30
N ILE A 224 -8.50 20.56 7.82
CA ILE A 224 -9.67 21.17 7.15
C ILE A 224 -9.44 22.67 6.97
N ALA A 225 -9.02 23.39 8.02
CA ALA A 225 -8.76 24.82 7.93
C ALA A 225 -7.64 25.15 6.92
N ARG A 226 -6.58 24.35 6.88
CA ARG A 226 -5.49 24.53 5.91
C ARG A 226 -5.97 24.31 4.48
N ALA A 227 -6.74 23.25 4.22
CA ALA A 227 -7.31 23.00 2.89
C ALA A 227 -8.28 24.11 2.46
N MET A 228 -9.13 24.59 3.38
CA MET A 228 -10.07 25.69 3.12
C MET A 228 -9.37 27.02 2.78
N GLY A 229 -8.19 27.27 3.30
CA GLY A 229 -7.39 28.47 3.00
C GLY A 229 -6.46 28.33 1.80
N SER A 230 -6.37 27.15 1.16
CA SER A 230 -5.38 26.83 0.14
C SER A 230 -5.64 27.54 -1.20
N GLU A 231 -4.57 27.68 -1.99
CA GLU A 231 -4.68 28.09 -3.40
C GLU A 231 -5.34 26.99 -4.22
N ASP A 232 -5.14 25.72 -3.86
CA ASP A 232 -5.75 24.58 -4.53
C ASP A 232 -7.27 24.59 -4.45
N LEU A 233 -7.87 25.01 -3.32
CA LEU A 233 -9.32 25.15 -3.24
C LEU A 233 -9.83 26.23 -4.20
N ARG A 234 -9.14 27.36 -4.28
CA ARG A 234 -9.49 28.45 -5.23
C ARG A 234 -9.35 28.00 -6.67
N GLU A 235 -8.27 27.31 -6.99
CA GLU A 235 -8.04 26.71 -8.32
C GLU A 235 -9.14 25.69 -8.66
N GLY A 236 -9.49 24.82 -7.74
CA GLY A 236 -10.57 23.84 -7.93
C GLY A 236 -11.92 24.51 -8.23
N GLN A 237 -12.27 25.59 -7.51
CA GLN A 237 -13.49 26.37 -7.74
C GLN A 237 -13.47 27.06 -9.10
N ALA A 238 -12.35 27.69 -9.48
CA ALA A 238 -12.18 28.34 -10.76
C ALA A 238 -12.26 27.34 -11.93
N ALA A 239 -11.52 26.24 -11.82
CA ALA A 239 -11.53 25.18 -12.83
C ALA A 239 -12.93 24.58 -13.04
N TRP A 240 -13.67 24.36 -11.95
CA TRP A 240 -15.06 23.91 -12.02
C TRP A 240 -15.98 24.89 -12.76
N ALA A 241 -15.89 26.19 -12.43
CA ALA A 241 -16.69 27.23 -13.09
C ALA A 241 -16.34 27.36 -14.59
N GLU A 242 -15.06 27.20 -14.93
CA GLU A 242 -14.54 27.33 -16.29
C GLU A 242 -14.63 26.00 -17.09
N LYS A 243 -15.07 24.90 -16.47
CA LYS A 243 -15.16 23.55 -17.08
C LYS A 243 -13.83 23.05 -17.66
N ARG A 244 -12.74 23.31 -16.97
CA ARG A 244 -11.37 22.82 -17.29
C ARG A 244 -10.82 21.92 -16.20
N SER A 245 -9.75 21.20 -16.50
CA SER A 245 -9.00 20.46 -15.47
C SER A 245 -8.28 21.44 -14.54
N PRO A 246 -8.29 21.19 -13.21
CA PRO A 246 -7.53 21.99 -12.24
C PRO A 246 -6.02 21.71 -12.33
N ARG A 247 -5.22 22.63 -11.79
CA ARG A 247 -3.75 22.49 -11.69
C ARG A 247 -3.31 22.71 -10.26
N PHE A 248 -3.42 21.66 -9.46
CA PHE A 248 -3.09 21.71 -8.04
C PHE A 248 -1.60 21.72 -7.77
N GLN A 249 -1.18 22.47 -6.75
CA GLN A 249 0.21 22.72 -6.38
C GLN A 249 0.53 22.36 -4.91
N GLY A 250 -0.45 21.98 -4.10
CA GLY A 250 -0.26 21.62 -2.70
C GLY A 250 -0.06 22.83 -1.75
N ARG A 251 -0.58 24.00 -2.07
CA ARG A 251 -0.41 25.22 -1.28
C ARG A 251 -1.68 26.10 -1.21
#